data_e3a6525743ea3a68cef5346498e8bdc3
#
_entry.id   e3a6525743ea3a68cef5346498e8bdc3
#
_cell.length_a   1.000
_cell.length_b   1.000
_cell.length_c   1.000
_cell.angle_alpha   90.00
_cell.angle_beta   90.00
_cell.angle_gamma   90.00
#
_symmetry.space_group_name_H-M   'P 1'
#
loop_
_entity.id
_entity.type
_entity.pdbx_description
1 polymer ?
#
loop_
_entity_poly.entity_id
_entity_poly.type
_entity_poly.pdbx_seq_one_letter_code
_entity_poly.pdbx_strand_id
1 'polypeptide(L)'
;MLKKSYLVAVLLPVAMNWCALAHAFTDGTDHSATLEKVEQTFVVQMDGSNRLDVDSVLLINEERAIKASAQRPVSYNRSLETLDVIEAYTQKPDGRKVMVDAAHIKEQQEQASAQAPMFQDSVNKVIIFPEVAVGDRLVLRYQRNRFTPLFPGQFEDITVPEFHPVGQFTLIYDMPEGMPLQADARNFKASLPAAAPGRKVYRWDYVPADRARIEASAVSYLDYGHYLAVSTFTDFKAFAQAYQARAKVEVTAPIRELAQRLTAHLPTTREKALTLSDWVRENIRYVAVYVGAGGVVPHAAQTVLDNRYGDCKDHVALLEALLTAAGIKSTPALINLGNAYVFPKVPALGVLNHVITYVPSLDLYLDSTDPSIAAGYLPLAVLNKRVLLTATGEFGRTPAIQLNKVSSDLQFKVKGDGGADFTNVATVQGWASEVSRYGVKSMKPADRDLLVEKVLGAYGQRGSGTFEVRPSNANGDFVSTVDGRTENLVNLPGPVGMVALSSLAGGISQNVYSFAMEKERSQRFVCISNDTVEKSRFEFPPEVSVLAIPKQVRLQDANVEYSAQYAQEGNAVVIERHFKFSRPDVVCSPEDFAAMKPAIEAMVRDLQSQIIVQAS
;
A
#
# COMPACT_ATOMS: atom_id res chain seq x y z
N MET A 1 -3.10 12.70 22.06
CA MET A 1 -4.37 11.97 22.29
C MET A 1 -5.20 12.07 21.03
N LEU A 2 -5.10 11.05 20.15
CA LEU A 2 -6.08 10.77 19.10
C LEU A 2 -5.88 9.32 18.71
N LYS A 3 -6.56 8.43 19.43
CA LYS A 3 -6.76 7.04 19.02
C LYS A 3 -7.67 7.07 17.80
N LYS A 4 -7.12 7.03 16.59
CA LYS A 4 -7.88 6.81 15.37
C LYS A 4 -8.21 5.33 15.28
N SER A 5 -9.49 5.08 15.34
CA SER A 5 -10.17 3.79 15.36
C SER A 5 -9.98 3.03 14.05
N TYR A 6 -9.36 1.86 14.10
CA TYR A 6 -9.24 0.90 12.99
C TYR A 6 -10.55 0.17 12.63
N LEU A 7 -11.70 0.68 13.06
CA LEU A 7 -12.94 -0.09 13.04
C LEU A 7 -13.82 0.10 11.80
N VAL A 8 -13.58 1.13 11.00
CA VAL A 8 -14.36 1.38 9.76
C VAL A 8 -13.92 0.46 8.61
N ALA A 9 -12.74 -0.18 8.74
CA ALA A 9 -12.15 -1.01 7.68
C ALA A 9 -12.84 -2.37 7.44
N VAL A 10 -13.72 -2.83 8.30
CA VAL A 10 -14.33 -4.17 8.21
C VAL A 10 -15.53 -4.25 7.26
N LEU A 11 -16.19 -3.14 7.03
CA LEU A 11 -17.26 -3.03 6.03
C LEU A 11 -16.85 -2.21 4.80
N LEU A 12 -15.64 -1.62 4.81
CA LEU A 12 -15.07 -0.90 3.70
C LEU A 12 -13.99 -1.77 3.06
N PRO A 13 -14.09 -2.16 1.78
CA PRO A 13 -13.00 -2.88 1.15
C PRO A 13 -11.77 -1.98 1.07
N VAL A 14 -10.70 -2.42 1.75
CA VAL A 14 -9.25 -2.26 1.52
C VAL A 14 -8.69 -0.90 1.02
N ALA A 15 -9.49 0.10 0.68
CA ALA A 15 -8.98 1.37 0.13
C ALA A 15 -8.34 2.32 1.17
N MET A 16 -8.46 2.06 2.47
CA MET A 16 -8.05 3.04 3.51
C MET A 16 -6.63 2.87 4.08
N ASN A 17 -5.93 1.78 3.84
CA ASN A 17 -4.55 1.63 4.38
C ASN A 17 -3.45 2.28 3.51
N TRP A 18 -3.79 2.80 2.34
CA TRP A 18 -2.84 3.47 1.44
C TRP A 18 -2.69 4.98 1.71
N CYS A 19 -3.60 5.58 2.50
CA CYS A 19 -3.57 7.03 2.75
C CYS A 19 -2.52 7.50 3.77
N ALA A 20 -1.92 6.63 4.56
CA ALA A 20 -1.03 7.07 5.64
C ALA A 20 0.38 7.48 5.16
N LEU A 21 0.84 6.99 4.00
CA LEU A 21 2.12 7.39 3.40
C LEU A 21 1.98 8.45 2.29
N ALA A 22 0.76 8.66 1.77
CA ALA A 22 0.52 9.60 0.67
C ALA A 22 0.42 11.07 1.11
N HIS A 23 0.26 11.36 2.39
CA HIS A 23 0.03 12.74 2.86
C HIS A 23 1.27 13.65 2.83
N ALA A 24 2.47 13.13 2.56
CA ALA A 24 3.69 13.95 2.51
C ALA A 24 3.99 14.55 1.11
N PHE A 25 3.34 14.06 0.04
CA PHE A 25 3.74 14.38 -1.34
C PHE A 25 2.58 14.73 -2.28
N THR A 26 1.41 15.11 -1.76
CA THR A 26 0.22 15.36 -2.60
C THR A 26 0.28 16.65 -3.41
N ASP A 27 1.09 17.62 -3.01
CA ASP A 27 1.02 18.99 -3.54
C ASP A 27 2.04 19.32 -4.65
N GLY A 28 2.76 18.31 -5.19
CA GLY A 28 3.79 18.54 -6.21
C GLY A 28 5.07 19.14 -5.64
N THR A 29 5.68 20.08 -6.33
CA THR A 29 6.86 20.80 -5.83
C THR A 29 6.47 21.71 -4.66
N ASP A 30 6.99 21.41 -3.46
CA ASP A 30 6.74 22.18 -2.24
C ASP A 30 7.71 23.36 -2.11
N HIS A 31 7.24 24.56 -2.42
CA HIS A 31 8.03 25.80 -2.36
C HIS A 31 8.22 26.37 -0.94
N SER A 32 7.71 25.73 0.09
CA SER A 32 7.90 26.17 1.48
C SER A 32 9.35 26.12 1.97
N ALA A 33 10.17 25.29 1.31
CA ALA A 33 11.61 25.25 1.48
C ALA A 33 12.30 25.06 0.12
N THR A 34 13.61 25.32 0.06
CA THR A 34 14.44 25.10 -1.13
C THR A 34 15.68 24.31 -0.73
N LEU A 35 15.93 23.19 -1.39
CA LEU A 35 17.20 22.47 -1.31
C LEU A 35 18.25 23.21 -2.13
N GLU A 36 18.95 24.18 -1.52
CA GLU A 36 19.97 24.95 -2.22
C GLU A 36 21.15 24.08 -2.66
N LYS A 37 21.53 23.10 -1.82
CA LYS A 37 22.57 22.12 -2.10
C LYS A 37 22.24 20.76 -1.48
N VAL A 38 22.46 19.69 -2.24
CA VAL A 38 22.61 18.32 -1.77
C VAL A 38 23.78 17.70 -2.54
N GLU A 39 24.79 17.23 -1.83
CA GLU A 39 25.87 16.44 -2.39
C GLU A 39 26.02 15.16 -1.57
N GLN A 40 25.96 14.03 -2.25
CA GLN A 40 26.13 12.71 -1.67
C GLN A 40 27.30 12.02 -2.37
N THR A 41 28.33 11.63 -1.60
CA THR A 41 29.51 10.95 -2.12
C THR A 41 29.63 9.57 -1.46
N PHE A 42 29.46 8.53 -2.25
CA PHE A 42 29.73 7.16 -1.87
C PHE A 42 31.17 6.79 -2.20
N VAL A 43 31.93 6.32 -1.21
CA VAL A 43 33.25 5.71 -1.40
C VAL A 43 33.12 4.20 -1.13
N VAL A 44 33.07 3.41 -2.20
CA VAL A 44 32.78 1.98 -2.14
C VAL A 44 34.09 1.17 -2.12
N GLN A 45 34.10 0.05 -1.37
CA GLN A 45 35.21 -0.90 -1.33
C GLN A 45 34.89 -2.17 -2.13
N MET A 46 35.91 -2.99 -2.43
CA MET A 46 35.76 -4.23 -3.21
C MET A 46 34.83 -5.27 -2.56
N ASP A 47 34.70 -5.25 -1.24
CA ASP A 47 33.79 -6.14 -0.51
C ASP A 47 32.34 -5.65 -0.47
N GLY A 48 32.05 -4.45 -1.05
CA GLY A 48 30.76 -3.80 -1.05
C GLY A 48 30.48 -2.90 0.18
N SER A 49 31.39 -2.88 1.17
CA SER A 49 31.34 -1.88 2.24
C SER A 49 31.52 -0.49 1.66
N ASN A 50 30.95 0.54 2.30
CA ASN A 50 31.00 1.89 1.76
C ASN A 50 30.86 2.96 2.84
N ARG A 51 31.39 4.14 2.50
CA ARG A 51 31.17 5.37 3.25
C ARG A 51 30.35 6.32 2.39
N LEU A 52 29.29 6.85 2.96
CA LEU A 52 28.48 7.92 2.38
C LEU A 52 28.74 9.22 3.13
N ASP A 53 29.27 10.22 2.44
CA ASP A 53 29.40 11.59 2.92
C ASP A 53 28.26 12.43 2.32
N VAL A 54 27.51 13.13 3.18
CA VAL A 54 26.39 14.00 2.76
C VAL A 54 26.62 15.42 3.22
N ASP A 55 26.47 16.38 2.29
CA ASP A 55 26.45 17.83 2.55
C ASP A 55 25.14 18.41 2.00
N SER A 56 24.31 18.97 2.87
CA SER A 56 23.01 19.51 2.49
C SER A 56 22.75 20.89 3.10
N VAL A 57 22.09 21.74 2.30
CA VAL A 57 21.65 23.10 2.69
C VAL A 57 20.19 23.25 2.30
N LEU A 58 19.32 23.43 3.29
CA LEU A 58 17.89 23.67 3.12
C LEU A 58 17.55 25.10 3.54
N LEU A 59 17.07 25.93 2.62
CA LEU A 59 16.56 27.27 2.88
C LEU A 59 15.08 27.19 3.27
N ILE A 60 14.69 27.82 4.37
CA ILE A 60 13.31 27.91 4.84
C ILE A 60 12.64 29.13 4.20
N ASN A 61 11.65 28.92 3.33
CA ASN A 61 10.93 29.97 2.63
C ASN A 61 9.64 30.40 3.32
N GLU A 62 8.98 29.48 4.03
CA GLU A 62 7.67 29.71 4.67
C GLU A 62 7.64 29.12 6.08
N GLU A 63 6.78 29.68 6.94
CA GLU A 63 6.64 29.27 8.34
C GLU A 63 6.24 27.79 8.51
N ARG A 64 5.40 27.27 7.61
CA ARG A 64 4.99 25.86 7.64
C ARG A 64 6.16 24.89 7.47
N ALA A 65 7.23 25.28 6.76
CA ALA A 65 8.43 24.47 6.62
C ALA A 65 9.26 24.38 7.91
N ILE A 66 9.16 25.35 8.81
CA ILE A 66 9.87 25.30 10.11
C ILE A 66 9.47 24.05 10.86
N LYS A 67 8.17 23.83 11.05
CA LYS A 67 7.65 22.63 11.76
C LYS A 67 8.06 21.32 11.10
N ALA A 68 8.12 21.28 9.77
CA ALA A 68 8.46 20.08 9.00
C ALA A 68 9.97 19.79 9.00
N SER A 69 10.83 20.82 9.06
CA SER A 69 12.26 20.71 8.77
C SER A 69 13.19 21.00 9.96
N ALA A 70 12.70 21.66 11.03
CA ALA A 70 13.51 21.94 12.22
C ALA A 70 14.02 20.67 12.92
N GLN A 71 13.42 19.51 12.65
CA GLN A 71 13.88 18.20 13.09
C GLN A 71 14.14 17.33 11.87
N ARG A 72 15.42 17.05 11.60
CA ARG A 72 15.86 16.24 10.45
C ARG A 72 16.24 14.83 10.93
N PRO A 73 15.42 13.80 10.67
CA PRO A 73 15.79 12.42 10.95
C PRO A 73 16.73 11.89 9.85
N VAL A 74 17.78 11.20 10.26
CA VAL A 74 18.67 10.42 9.38
C VAL A 74 18.63 8.98 9.86
N SER A 75 18.10 8.08 9.02
CA SER A 75 17.97 6.67 9.34
C SER A 75 19.26 5.90 9.06
N TYR A 76 19.60 4.94 9.92
CA TYR A 76 20.68 3.99 9.73
C TYR A 76 20.42 2.69 10.49
N ASN A 77 21.07 1.59 10.08
CA ASN A 77 20.96 0.29 10.74
C ASN A 77 22.20 0.05 11.64
N ARG A 78 22.01 0.04 12.95
CA ARG A 78 23.09 -0.09 13.94
C ARG A 78 23.97 -1.33 13.77
N SER A 79 23.42 -2.44 13.30
CA SER A 79 24.16 -3.68 13.12
C SER A 79 24.98 -3.72 11.85
N LEU A 80 24.73 -2.80 10.91
CA LEU A 80 25.36 -2.75 9.59
C LEU A 80 26.13 -1.47 9.35
N GLU A 81 25.81 -0.41 10.12
CA GLU A 81 26.26 0.95 9.85
C GLU A 81 26.58 1.73 11.12
N THR A 82 27.45 2.74 10.97
CA THR A 82 27.55 3.86 11.91
C THR A 82 27.11 5.13 11.22
N LEU A 83 26.61 6.10 12.01
CA LEU A 83 26.22 7.42 11.54
C LEU A 83 26.82 8.50 12.45
N ASP A 84 27.64 9.39 11.87
CA ASP A 84 28.28 10.50 12.54
C ASP A 84 27.82 11.83 11.96
N VAL A 85 27.29 12.73 12.79
CA VAL A 85 26.97 14.10 12.40
C VAL A 85 28.26 14.91 12.50
N ILE A 86 28.77 15.35 11.35
CA ILE A 86 30.05 16.08 11.25
C ILE A 86 29.86 17.55 11.58
N GLU A 87 28.78 18.15 11.04
CA GLU A 87 28.44 19.55 11.27
C GLU A 87 26.94 19.76 11.10
N ALA A 88 26.29 20.46 12.01
CA ALA A 88 24.90 20.87 11.90
C ALA A 88 24.69 22.26 12.54
N TYR A 89 24.05 23.19 11.82
CA TYR A 89 23.74 24.52 12.34
C TYR A 89 22.60 25.19 11.57
N THR A 90 21.94 26.13 12.23
CA THR A 90 21.06 27.12 11.61
C THR A 90 21.90 28.33 11.22
N GLN A 91 21.97 28.66 9.93
CA GLN A 91 22.61 29.89 9.42
C GLN A 91 21.56 30.97 9.23
N LYS A 92 21.72 32.08 9.92
CA LYS A 92 20.85 33.25 9.83
C LYS A 92 21.13 34.03 8.55
N PRO A 93 20.22 34.90 8.06
CA PRO A 93 20.42 35.72 6.88
C PRO A 93 21.64 36.69 6.98
N ASP A 94 22.00 37.07 8.20
CA ASP A 94 23.18 37.90 8.49
C ASP A 94 24.51 37.11 8.49
N GLY A 95 24.46 35.79 8.27
CA GLY A 95 25.62 34.89 8.26
C GLY A 95 25.97 34.29 9.63
N ARG A 96 25.31 34.68 10.71
CA ARG A 96 25.50 34.11 12.04
C ARG A 96 25.08 32.60 12.06
N LYS A 97 25.95 31.79 12.66
CA LYS A 97 25.70 30.34 12.80
C LYS A 97 25.25 30.03 14.22
N VAL A 98 24.14 29.31 14.37
CA VAL A 98 23.66 28.75 15.64
C VAL A 98 23.86 27.25 15.58
N MET A 99 24.89 26.75 16.27
CA MET A 99 25.30 25.35 16.19
C MET A 99 24.28 24.43 16.85
N VAL A 100 24.10 23.25 16.28
CA VAL A 100 23.40 22.14 16.95
C VAL A 100 24.37 21.50 17.93
N ASP A 101 24.07 21.55 19.21
CA ASP A 101 24.88 20.87 20.23
C ASP A 101 24.52 19.38 20.33
N ALA A 102 25.37 18.59 21.01
CA ALA A 102 25.18 17.16 21.17
C ALA A 102 23.87 16.80 21.89
N ALA A 103 23.35 17.70 22.74
CA ALA A 103 22.09 17.48 23.44
C ALA A 103 20.86 17.57 22.52
N HIS A 104 20.98 18.18 21.36
CA HIS A 104 19.95 18.31 20.34
C HIS A 104 20.07 17.26 19.22
N ILE A 105 20.99 16.29 19.34
CA ILE A 105 21.07 15.12 18.48
C ILE A 105 20.53 13.92 19.26
N LYS A 106 19.34 13.45 18.89
CA LYS A 106 18.63 12.37 19.60
C LYS A 106 18.59 11.10 18.77
N GLU A 107 18.81 9.97 19.40
CA GLU A 107 18.57 8.69 18.77
C GLU A 107 17.20 8.15 19.18
N GLN A 108 16.37 7.79 18.21
CA GLN A 108 15.01 7.32 18.41
C GLN A 108 14.76 6.10 17.52
N GLN A 109 13.90 5.20 17.97
CA GLN A 109 13.39 4.16 17.09
C GLN A 109 12.56 4.78 15.96
N GLU A 110 12.65 4.23 14.77
CA GLU A 110 11.86 4.68 13.63
C GLU A 110 10.37 4.54 13.92
N GLN A 111 9.57 5.59 13.63
CA GLN A 111 8.12 5.61 13.97
C GLN A 111 7.31 4.52 13.26
N ALA A 112 7.75 4.06 12.08
CA ALA A 112 7.13 2.94 11.39
C ALA A 112 7.14 1.66 12.25
N SER A 113 8.16 1.48 13.08
CA SER A 113 8.29 0.35 14.00
C SER A 113 7.43 0.46 15.27
N ALA A 114 7.00 1.66 15.64
CA ALA A 114 6.13 1.85 16.81
C ALA A 114 4.67 1.42 16.55
N GLN A 115 4.26 1.22 15.30
CA GLN A 115 2.88 0.87 14.91
C GLN A 115 2.72 -0.60 14.50
N ALA A 116 3.80 -1.34 14.27
CA ALA A 116 3.80 -2.77 13.98
C ALA A 116 4.76 -3.48 14.95
N PRO A 117 4.51 -4.74 15.33
CA PRO A 117 5.48 -5.52 16.09
C PRO A 117 6.71 -5.74 15.19
N MET A 118 7.77 -4.97 15.44
CA MET A 118 9.00 -5.01 14.66
C MET A 118 10.20 -5.16 15.59
N PHE A 119 11.10 -6.08 15.24
CA PHE A 119 12.45 -6.13 15.79
C PHE A 119 13.39 -5.58 14.72
N GLN A 120 13.86 -4.36 14.86
CA GLN A 120 14.79 -3.77 13.91
C GLN A 120 15.90 -2.99 14.59
N ASP A 121 17.07 -3.04 13.96
CA ASP A 121 18.24 -2.25 14.34
C ASP A 121 18.25 -0.88 13.61
N SER A 122 17.22 -0.58 12.83
CA SER A 122 17.06 0.72 12.18
C SER A 122 16.62 1.75 13.21
N VAL A 123 17.36 2.81 13.31
CA VAL A 123 17.12 3.94 14.19
C VAL A 123 17.25 5.25 13.43
N ASN A 124 16.58 6.28 13.92
CA ASN A 124 16.72 7.64 13.45
C ASN A 124 17.63 8.42 14.38
N LYS A 125 18.70 8.99 13.86
CA LYS A 125 19.40 10.08 14.52
C LYS A 125 18.69 11.38 14.13
N VAL A 126 17.95 11.98 15.08
CA VAL A 126 17.16 13.19 14.86
C VAL A 126 17.97 14.40 15.24
N ILE A 127 18.28 15.26 14.28
CA ILE A 127 19.02 16.50 14.44
C ILE A 127 18.00 17.63 14.61
N ILE A 128 18.00 18.28 15.78
CA ILE A 128 17.10 19.36 16.15
C ILE A 128 17.79 20.69 15.97
N PHE A 129 17.42 21.45 14.94
CA PHE A 129 18.00 22.73 14.62
C PHE A 129 17.47 23.82 15.54
N PRO A 130 18.35 24.64 16.19
CA PRO A 130 17.94 25.71 17.07
C PRO A 130 17.48 26.96 16.30
N GLU A 131 16.61 27.75 16.90
CA GLU A 131 16.21 29.11 16.49
C GLU A 131 15.76 29.23 15.00
N VAL A 132 15.13 28.20 14.43
CA VAL A 132 14.75 28.21 13.00
C VAL A 132 13.67 29.25 12.73
N ALA A 133 13.89 30.08 11.72
CA ALA A 133 12.96 31.09 11.22
C ALA A 133 12.93 31.10 9.68
N VAL A 134 11.97 31.79 9.09
CA VAL A 134 11.91 32.03 7.65
C VAL A 134 13.14 32.83 7.20
N GLY A 135 13.75 32.41 6.10
CA GLY A 135 15.00 32.98 5.57
C GLY A 135 16.27 32.29 6.07
N ASP A 136 16.15 31.40 7.07
CA ASP A 136 17.31 30.64 7.58
C ASP A 136 17.68 29.47 6.68
N ARG A 137 18.96 29.08 6.73
CA ARG A 137 19.49 27.88 6.11
C ARG A 137 19.80 26.82 7.16
N LEU A 138 19.27 25.62 6.98
CA LEU A 138 19.62 24.45 7.78
C LEU A 138 20.75 23.72 7.07
N VAL A 139 21.94 23.77 7.65
CA VAL A 139 23.15 23.11 7.12
C VAL A 139 23.37 21.82 7.88
N LEU A 140 23.46 20.70 7.16
CA LEU A 140 23.69 19.38 7.73
C LEU A 140 24.74 18.64 6.92
N ARG A 141 25.83 18.25 7.61
CA ARG A 141 26.86 17.34 7.11
C ARG A 141 26.95 16.12 7.98
N TYR A 142 26.86 14.95 7.38
CA TYR A 142 27.00 13.69 8.10
C TYR A 142 27.75 12.66 7.27
N GLN A 143 28.26 11.65 7.97
CA GLN A 143 28.92 10.50 7.38
C GLN A 143 28.22 9.23 7.86
N ARG A 144 27.91 8.33 6.93
CA ARG A 144 27.39 6.99 7.24
C ARG A 144 28.37 5.95 6.70
N ASN A 145 28.86 5.09 7.57
CA ASN A 145 29.79 4.02 7.23
C ASN A 145 29.05 2.67 7.29
N ARG A 146 28.84 2.05 6.13
CA ARG A 146 28.32 0.68 6.04
C ARG A 146 29.49 -0.30 6.05
N PHE A 147 29.70 -0.96 7.17
CA PHE A 147 30.78 -1.94 7.34
C PHE A 147 30.37 -3.37 6.97
N THR A 148 29.06 -3.66 6.90
CA THR A 148 28.52 -4.95 6.45
C THR A 148 27.60 -4.74 5.28
N PRO A 149 27.99 -5.08 4.04
CA PRO A 149 27.14 -4.97 2.87
C PRO A 149 26.02 -6.02 2.89
N LEU A 150 24.85 -5.69 2.36
CA LEU A 150 23.74 -6.63 2.23
C LEU A 150 24.09 -7.79 1.28
N PHE A 151 24.83 -7.51 0.23
CA PHE A 151 25.39 -8.47 -0.71
C PHE A 151 26.90 -8.30 -0.77
N PRO A 152 27.70 -9.24 -0.18
CA PRO A 152 29.16 -9.13 -0.20
C PRO A 152 29.70 -9.03 -1.63
N GLY A 153 30.63 -8.09 -1.84
CA GLY A 153 31.22 -7.82 -3.16
C GLY A 153 30.29 -7.10 -4.14
N GLN A 154 29.15 -6.57 -3.68
CA GLN A 154 28.19 -5.83 -4.51
C GLN A 154 27.78 -4.52 -3.85
N PHE A 155 27.41 -3.56 -4.70
CA PHE A 155 26.87 -2.27 -4.29
C PHE A 155 25.64 -1.93 -5.14
N GLU A 156 24.61 -1.37 -4.52
CA GLU A 156 23.45 -0.83 -5.21
C GLU A 156 22.88 0.34 -4.43
N ASP A 157 22.29 1.29 -5.14
CA ASP A 157 21.60 2.43 -4.55
C ASP A 157 20.45 2.88 -5.45
N ILE A 158 19.42 3.46 -4.85
CA ILE A 158 18.35 4.15 -5.56
C ILE A 158 18.00 5.43 -4.84
N THR A 159 18.13 6.54 -5.55
CA THR A 159 17.87 7.88 -5.02
C THR A 159 16.76 8.57 -5.81
N VAL A 160 15.76 9.08 -5.09
CA VAL A 160 14.72 9.97 -5.59
C VAL A 160 14.92 11.33 -4.94
N PRO A 161 15.08 12.43 -5.72
CA PRO A 161 15.23 13.76 -5.13
C PRO A 161 13.97 14.17 -4.34
N GLU A 162 14.11 14.96 -3.28
CA GLU A 162 13.00 15.50 -2.47
C GLU A 162 12.07 16.40 -3.31
N PHE A 163 10.83 16.59 -2.87
CA PHE A 163 9.80 17.37 -3.58
C PHE A 163 9.89 18.90 -3.32
N HIS A 164 11.03 19.39 -2.92
CA HIS A 164 11.33 20.83 -2.87
C HIS A 164 12.00 21.32 -4.15
N PRO A 165 11.95 22.63 -4.48
CA PRO A 165 12.84 23.20 -5.47
C PRO A 165 14.30 22.89 -5.15
N VAL A 166 15.07 22.53 -6.16
CA VAL A 166 16.45 22.08 -6.01
C VAL A 166 17.38 23.05 -6.76
N GLY A 167 18.33 23.63 -6.05
CA GLY A 167 19.42 24.42 -6.65
C GLY A 167 20.49 23.51 -7.26
N GLN A 168 21.14 22.71 -6.41
CA GLN A 168 22.14 21.73 -6.81
C GLN A 168 21.87 20.40 -6.11
N PHE A 169 21.80 19.30 -6.88
CA PHE A 169 21.80 17.95 -6.32
C PHE A 169 22.77 17.08 -7.11
N THR A 170 23.82 16.63 -6.45
CA THR A 170 24.91 15.85 -7.02
C THR A 170 25.06 14.53 -6.31
N LEU A 171 25.15 13.44 -7.06
CA LEU A 171 25.47 12.10 -6.60
C LEU A 171 26.81 11.67 -7.17
N ILE A 172 27.73 11.27 -6.31
CA ILE A 172 29.10 10.84 -6.67
C ILE A 172 29.31 9.44 -6.13
N TYR A 173 29.78 8.54 -6.98
CA TYR A 173 30.15 7.18 -6.63
C TYR A 173 31.62 6.97 -6.99
N ASP A 174 32.47 6.94 -5.98
CA ASP A 174 33.89 6.60 -6.10
C ASP A 174 34.03 5.09 -5.90
N MET A 175 34.30 4.38 -6.99
CA MET A 175 34.27 2.93 -7.10
C MET A 175 35.67 2.35 -7.30
N PRO A 176 35.96 1.12 -6.82
CA PRO A 176 37.11 0.39 -7.30
C PRO A 176 37.06 0.18 -8.82
N GLU A 177 38.16 0.32 -9.53
CA GLU A 177 38.20 0.15 -10.99
C GLU A 177 37.70 -1.23 -11.45
N GLY A 178 37.93 -2.27 -10.65
CA GLY A 178 37.47 -3.64 -10.89
C GLY A 178 35.97 -3.88 -10.57
N MET A 179 35.23 -2.85 -10.11
CA MET A 179 33.81 -2.93 -9.75
C MET A 179 33.01 -1.92 -10.58
N PRO A 180 32.69 -2.22 -11.87
CA PRO A 180 31.99 -1.28 -12.74
C PRO A 180 30.55 -1.03 -12.26
N LEU A 181 30.13 0.22 -12.31
CA LEU A 181 28.80 0.67 -11.91
C LEU A 181 27.91 0.87 -13.14
N GLN A 182 26.76 0.20 -13.17
CA GLN A 182 25.69 0.41 -14.13
C GLN A 182 24.66 1.40 -13.54
N ALA A 183 23.92 2.09 -14.40
CA ALA A 183 22.93 3.06 -13.96
C ALA A 183 21.68 3.07 -14.86
N ASP A 184 20.54 3.37 -14.24
CA ASP A 184 19.32 3.83 -14.89
C ASP A 184 18.92 5.17 -14.27
N ALA A 185 18.90 6.21 -15.10
CA ALA A 185 18.76 7.60 -14.66
C ALA A 185 17.61 8.29 -15.40
N ARG A 186 16.75 8.96 -14.64
CA ARG A 186 15.75 9.90 -15.17
C ARG A 186 15.95 11.26 -14.55
N ASN A 187 16.16 12.27 -15.39
CA ASN A 187 16.45 13.66 -15.01
C ASN A 187 17.77 13.87 -14.29
N PHE A 188 18.75 13.01 -14.54
CA PHE A 188 20.12 13.16 -14.09
C PHE A 188 21.09 13.14 -15.27
N LYS A 189 22.07 14.05 -15.26
CA LYS A 189 23.12 14.14 -16.26
C LYS A 189 24.40 13.51 -15.73
N ALA A 190 24.89 12.50 -16.43
CA ALA A 190 26.11 11.79 -16.08
C ALA A 190 27.38 12.52 -16.50
N SER A 191 28.44 12.37 -15.72
CA SER A 191 29.83 12.76 -16.06
C SER A 191 30.82 11.80 -15.40
N LEU A 192 32.06 11.77 -15.91
CA LEU A 192 33.15 10.94 -15.41
C LEU A 192 34.31 11.82 -15.01
N PRO A 193 34.39 12.29 -13.76
CA PRO A 193 35.51 13.08 -13.26
C PRO A 193 36.81 12.27 -13.25
N ALA A 194 37.94 12.95 -13.18
CA ALA A 194 39.23 12.31 -12.94
C ALA A 194 39.24 11.60 -11.59
N ALA A 195 39.87 10.43 -11.54
CA ALA A 195 39.93 9.57 -10.35
C ALA A 195 41.38 9.27 -9.96
N ALA A 196 41.62 8.88 -8.72
CA ALA A 196 42.88 8.35 -8.27
C ALA A 196 43.20 6.98 -8.95
N PRO A 197 44.46 6.57 -9.04
CA PRO A 197 44.82 5.27 -9.58
C PRO A 197 44.07 4.12 -8.87
N GLY A 198 43.53 3.16 -9.65
CA GLY A 198 42.75 2.03 -9.17
C GLY A 198 41.29 2.39 -8.77
N ARG A 199 40.89 3.63 -9.01
CA ARG A 199 39.52 4.10 -8.75
C ARG A 199 38.87 4.59 -10.04
N LYS A 200 37.53 4.59 -10.07
CA LYS A 200 36.69 5.17 -11.11
C LYS A 200 35.57 5.97 -10.47
N VAL A 201 35.48 7.25 -10.80
CA VAL A 201 34.48 8.13 -10.24
C VAL A 201 33.37 8.33 -11.25
N TYR A 202 32.14 8.10 -10.83
CA TYR A 202 30.93 8.39 -11.57
C TYR A 202 30.19 9.52 -10.87
N ARG A 203 29.70 10.47 -11.64
CA ARG A 203 28.95 11.63 -11.12
C ARG A 203 27.67 11.81 -11.90
N TRP A 204 26.58 12.08 -11.19
CA TRP A 204 25.30 12.50 -11.73
C TRP A 204 24.84 13.78 -11.08
N ASP A 205 24.52 14.77 -11.91
CA ASP A 205 23.92 16.03 -11.48
C ASP A 205 22.45 16.01 -11.86
N TYR A 206 21.57 16.26 -10.88
CA TYR A 206 20.13 16.36 -11.11
C TYR A 206 19.82 17.57 -11.98
N VAL A 207 18.94 17.41 -12.95
CA VAL A 207 18.39 18.49 -13.75
C VAL A 207 17.12 18.99 -13.07
N PRO A 208 17.13 20.17 -12.41
CA PRO A 208 15.96 20.66 -11.69
C PRO A 208 14.74 20.79 -12.59
N ALA A 209 13.59 20.35 -12.07
CA ALA A 209 12.31 20.46 -12.75
C ALA A 209 11.18 20.47 -11.71
N ASP A 210 10.16 21.27 -11.97
CA ASP A 210 8.93 21.24 -11.19
C ASP A 210 8.22 19.88 -11.36
N ARG A 211 7.59 19.44 -10.31
CA ARG A 211 6.85 18.17 -10.26
C ARG A 211 5.38 18.43 -10.04
N ALA A 212 4.57 17.74 -10.82
CA ALA A 212 3.15 17.70 -10.57
C ALA A 212 2.88 16.99 -9.24
N ARG A 213 1.78 17.36 -8.57
CA ARG A 213 1.31 16.63 -7.40
C ARG A 213 1.08 15.14 -7.74
N ILE A 214 1.21 14.29 -6.77
CA ILE A 214 0.84 12.89 -6.90
C ILE A 214 -0.68 12.77 -6.84
N GLU A 215 -1.28 12.26 -7.91
CA GLU A 215 -2.73 12.07 -8.01
C GLU A 215 -3.21 10.91 -7.12
N ALA A 216 -4.48 10.95 -6.74
CA ALA A 216 -5.08 9.89 -5.95
C ALA A 216 -4.97 8.54 -6.68
N SER A 217 -4.55 7.49 -5.97
CA SER A 217 -4.32 6.14 -6.51
C SER A 217 -3.28 6.06 -7.64
N ALA A 218 -2.45 7.09 -7.87
CA ALA A 218 -1.39 7.03 -8.87
C ALA A 218 -0.43 5.86 -8.62
N VAL A 219 0.15 5.32 -9.69
CA VAL A 219 1.27 4.39 -9.57
C VAL A 219 2.46 5.09 -8.88
N SER A 220 3.44 4.31 -8.41
CA SER A 220 4.61 4.87 -7.74
C SER A 220 5.31 5.95 -8.57
N TYR A 221 5.79 6.98 -7.90
CA TYR A 221 6.62 8.01 -8.54
C TYR A 221 7.81 7.40 -9.29
N LEU A 222 8.35 6.28 -8.84
CA LEU A 222 9.42 5.53 -9.52
C LEU A 222 9.02 5.06 -10.93
N ASP A 223 7.73 4.84 -11.20
CA ASP A 223 7.28 4.38 -12.51
C ASP A 223 7.37 5.48 -13.58
N TYR A 224 7.24 6.77 -13.20
CA TYR A 224 7.19 7.91 -14.13
C TYR A 224 8.08 9.09 -13.77
N GLY A 225 8.53 9.19 -12.53
CA GLY A 225 9.24 10.36 -11.98
C GLY A 225 10.75 10.32 -12.16
N HIS A 226 11.44 11.19 -11.42
CA HIS A 226 12.87 11.39 -11.47
C HIS A 226 13.57 10.50 -10.45
N TYR A 227 14.58 9.74 -10.87
CA TYR A 227 15.40 8.91 -10.00
C TYR A 227 16.75 8.61 -10.63
N LEU A 228 17.69 8.21 -9.79
CA LEU A 228 18.91 7.52 -10.18
C LEU A 228 18.94 6.17 -9.47
N ALA A 229 19.02 5.08 -10.23
CA ALA A 229 19.32 3.74 -9.71
C ALA A 229 20.69 3.31 -10.23
N VAL A 230 21.54 2.82 -9.36
CA VAL A 230 22.88 2.31 -9.71
C VAL A 230 23.08 0.91 -9.13
N SER A 231 23.88 0.09 -9.81
CA SER A 231 24.15 -1.28 -9.38
C SER A 231 25.46 -1.81 -9.95
N THR A 232 26.17 -2.59 -9.16
CA THR A 232 27.32 -3.37 -9.63
C THR A 232 26.94 -4.76 -10.13
N PHE A 233 25.69 -5.21 -9.86
CA PHE A 233 25.17 -6.43 -10.45
C PHE A 233 25.08 -6.29 -11.97
N THR A 234 25.62 -7.29 -12.69
CA THR A 234 25.61 -7.29 -14.16
C THR A 234 24.21 -7.32 -14.76
N ASP A 235 23.28 -7.96 -14.06
CA ASP A 235 21.89 -8.13 -14.48
C ASP A 235 21.02 -8.64 -13.31
N PHE A 236 19.72 -8.76 -13.54
CA PHE A 236 18.79 -9.31 -12.55
C PHE A 236 19.01 -10.80 -12.24
N LYS A 237 19.63 -11.56 -13.14
CA LYS A 237 19.97 -12.96 -12.88
C LYS A 237 21.09 -13.08 -11.86
N ALA A 238 22.13 -12.24 -11.97
CA ALA A 238 23.20 -12.17 -10.98
C ALA A 238 22.67 -11.76 -9.60
N PHE A 239 21.74 -10.78 -9.56
CA PHE A 239 21.07 -10.36 -8.33
C PHE A 239 20.23 -11.51 -7.71
N ALA A 240 19.43 -12.21 -8.52
CA ALA A 240 18.63 -13.34 -8.08
C ALA A 240 19.50 -14.47 -7.50
N GLN A 241 20.63 -14.78 -8.13
CA GLN A 241 21.59 -15.78 -7.66
C GLN A 241 22.24 -15.38 -6.33
N ALA A 242 22.60 -14.10 -6.18
CA ALA A 242 23.14 -13.58 -4.92
C ALA A 242 22.11 -13.66 -3.77
N TYR A 243 20.83 -13.37 -4.05
CA TYR A 243 19.74 -13.55 -3.10
C TYR A 243 19.55 -15.03 -2.74
N GLN A 244 19.44 -15.92 -3.74
CA GLN A 244 19.24 -17.35 -3.54
C GLN A 244 20.37 -18.00 -2.73
N ALA A 245 21.61 -17.57 -2.91
CA ALA A 245 22.76 -18.06 -2.16
C ALA A 245 22.65 -17.78 -0.65
N ARG A 246 21.85 -16.80 -0.25
CA ARG A 246 21.62 -16.39 1.14
C ARG A 246 20.35 -17.02 1.75
N ALA A 247 19.42 -17.51 0.93
CA ALA A 247 18.14 -18.09 1.32
C ALA A 247 18.19 -19.63 1.21
N LYS A 248 18.92 -20.30 2.12
CA LYS A 248 19.03 -21.76 2.12
C LYS A 248 17.81 -22.40 2.79
N VAL A 249 17.16 -23.30 2.10
CA VAL A 249 16.04 -24.10 2.63
C VAL A 249 16.58 -25.38 3.27
N GLU A 250 16.25 -25.59 4.55
CA GLU A 250 16.58 -26.81 5.28
C GLU A 250 15.28 -27.49 5.75
N VAL A 251 15.14 -28.77 5.45
CA VAL A 251 13.97 -29.59 5.85
C VAL A 251 14.34 -30.44 7.05
N THR A 252 14.02 -29.97 8.24
CA THR A 252 14.24 -30.69 9.52
C THR A 252 13.17 -31.80 9.72
N ALA A 253 13.38 -32.67 10.70
CA ALA A 253 12.39 -33.70 11.04
C ALA A 253 11.03 -33.11 11.47
N PRO A 254 10.95 -32.10 12.36
CA PRO A 254 9.67 -31.49 12.74
C PRO A 254 8.92 -30.84 11.55
N ILE A 255 9.65 -30.21 10.62
CA ILE A 255 9.03 -29.64 9.41
C ILE A 255 8.47 -30.74 8.52
N ARG A 256 9.18 -31.85 8.36
CA ARG A 256 8.70 -32.99 7.57
C ARG A 256 7.46 -33.63 8.17
N GLU A 257 7.46 -33.87 9.47
CA GLU A 257 6.29 -34.42 10.19
C GLU A 257 5.09 -33.49 10.09
N LEU A 258 5.29 -32.18 10.22
CA LEU A 258 4.23 -31.18 10.07
C LEU A 258 3.64 -31.21 8.66
N ALA A 259 4.49 -31.18 7.62
CA ALA A 259 4.03 -31.24 6.24
C ALA A 259 3.26 -32.53 5.94
N GLN A 260 3.75 -33.69 6.39
CA GLN A 260 3.07 -34.96 6.23
C GLN A 260 1.69 -34.95 6.92
N ARG A 261 1.62 -34.50 8.17
CA ARG A 261 0.36 -34.43 8.92
C ARG A 261 -0.68 -33.55 8.24
N LEU A 262 -0.27 -32.41 7.69
CA LEU A 262 -1.16 -31.47 7.02
C LEU A 262 -1.64 -31.95 5.64
N THR A 263 -0.85 -32.80 4.97
CA THR A 263 -1.08 -33.14 3.55
C THR A 263 -1.45 -34.61 3.29
N ALA A 264 -1.41 -35.49 4.32
CA ALA A 264 -1.58 -36.94 4.15
C ALA A 264 -2.91 -37.35 3.49
N HIS A 265 -3.96 -36.60 3.72
CA HIS A 265 -5.31 -36.91 3.21
C HIS A 265 -5.69 -36.06 1.98
N LEU A 266 -4.79 -35.22 1.47
CA LEU A 266 -5.07 -34.33 0.35
C LEU A 266 -4.65 -34.99 -0.98
N PRO A 267 -5.58 -35.10 -1.95
CA PRO A 267 -5.33 -35.85 -3.18
C PRO A 267 -4.45 -35.12 -4.19
N THR A 268 -4.52 -33.79 -4.25
CA THR A 268 -3.85 -33.00 -5.31
C THR A 268 -2.68 -32.17 -4.80
N THR A 269 -1.69 -31.95 -5.67
CA THR A 269 -0.57 -31.05 -5.39
C THR A 269 -1.04 -29.62 -5.07
N ARG A 270 -2.12 -29.17 -5.73
CA ARG A 270 -2.67 -27.83 -5.50
C ARG A 270 -3.26 -27.71 -4.08
N GLU A 271 -4.09 -28.65 -3.66
CA GLU A 271 -4.67 -28.66 -2.29
C GLU A 271 -3.58 -28.70 -1.23
N LYS A 272 -2.53 -29.50 -1.43
CA LYS A 272 -1.36 -29.55 -0.53
C LYS A 272 -0.67 -28.18 -0.44
N ALA A 273 -0.41 -27.54 -1.58
CA ALA A 273 0.26 -26.24 -1.62
C ALA A 273 -0.57 -25.14 -0.93
N LEU A 274 -1.88 -25.09 -1.20
CA LEU A 274 -2.78 -24.12 -0.57
C LEU A 274 -2.86 -24.34 0.95
N THR A 275 -3.02 -25.59 1.40
CA THR A 275 -3.10 -25.94 2.84
C THR A 275 -1.83 -25.58 3.59
N LEU A 276 -0.66 -25.84 3.00
CA LEU A 276 0.62 -25.49 3.62
C LEU A 276 0.81 -23.95 3.71
N SER A 277 0.41 -23.23 2.68
CA SER A 277 0.46 -21.76 2.68
C SER A 277 -0.51 -21.16 3.71
N ASP A 278 -1.75 -21.65 3.77
CA ASP A 278 -2.72 -21.19 4.78
C ASP A 278 -2.27 -21.53 6.20
N TRP A 279 -1.63 -22.68 6.39
CA TRP A 279 -1.08 -23.02 7.70
C TRP A 279 -0.01 -22.02 8.14
N VAL A 280 0.93 -21.65 7.25
CA VAL A 280 1.95 -20.62 7.54
C VAL A 280 1.27 -19.29 7.85
N ARG A 281 0.34 -18.84 7.02
CA ARG A 281 -0.42 -17.59 7.19
C ARG A 281 -1.14 -17.51 8.55
N GLU A 282 -1.72 -18.61 9.00
CA GLU A 282 -2.53 -18.66 10.23
C GLU A 282 -1.72 -18.89 11.50
N ASN A 283 -0.55 -19.52 11.40
CA ASN A 283 0.23 -19.97 12.56
C ASN A 283 1.56 -19.22 12.74
N ILE A 284 1.99 -18.45 11.76
CA ILE A 284 3.18 -17.60 11.86
C ILE A 284 2.73 -16.14 11.83
N ARG A 285 2.94 -15.44 12.93
CA ARG A 285 2.59 -14.03 13.02
C ARG A 285 3.58 -13.20 12.20
N TYR A 286 3.08 -12.37 11.29
CA TYR A 286 3.94 -11.44 10.57
C TYR A 286 4.53 -10.40 11.53
N VAL A 287 5.85 -10.37 11.62
CA VAL A 287 6.64 -9.44 12.41
C VAL A 287 7.86 -9.09 11.58
N ALA A 288 8.02 -7.83 11.22
CA ALA A 288 9.21 -7.41 10.49
C ALA A 288 10.45 -7.56 11.39
N VAL A 289 11.42 -8.38 10.96
CA VAL A 289 12.65 -8.67 11.68
C VAL A 289 13.84 -8.23 10.82
N TYR A 290 14.26 -6.98 10.97
CA TYR A 290 15.36 -6.38 10.20
C TYR A 290 16.61 -6.20 11.06
N VAL A 291 17.02 -7.25 11.80
CA VAL A 291 18.23 -7.25 12.61
C VAL A 291 19.43 -7.69 11.78
N GLY A 292 20.46 -6.87 11.72
CA GLY A 292 21.67 -7.15 10.95
C GLY A 292 21.39 -7.37 9.47
N ALA A 293 22.01 -8.38 8.87
CA ALA A 293 21.74 -8.79 7.48
C ALA A 293 20.33 -9.37 7.28
N GLY A 294 19.53 -9.48 8.33
CA GLY A 294 18.14 -9.92 8.33
C GLY A 294 17.20 -9.11 7.42
N GLY A 295 17.62 -7.98 6.87
CA GLY A 295 16.90 -7.31 5.79
C GLY A 295 16.81 -8.13 4.49
N VAL A 296 17.75 -9.06 4.26
CA VAL A 296 17.84 -9.90 3.04
C VAL A 296 17.93 -11.38 3.34
N VAL A 297 18.52 -11.78 4.47
CA VAL A 297 18.74 -13.18 4.87
C VAL A 297 17.57 -13.66 5.72
N PRO A 298 16.83 -14.71 5.31
CA PRO A 298 15.80 -15.30 6.16
C PRO A 298 16.42 -16.02 7.36
N HIS A 299 15.67 -16.14 8.46
CA HIS A 299 15.98 -17.06 9.53
C HIS A 299 15.81 -18.51 9.06
N ALA A 300 16.47 -19.45 9.75
CA ALA A 300 16.27 -20.87 9.47
C ALA A 300 14.78 -21.23 9.63
N ALA A 301 14.24 -22.03 8.71
CA ALA A 301 12.84 -22.43 8.70
C ALA A 301 12.39 -23.05 10.05
N GLN A 302 13.29 -23.83 10.71
CA GLN A 302 13.02 -24.39 12.04
C GLN A 302 12.85 -23.29 13.09
N THR A 303 13.71 -22.26 13.08
CA THR A 303 13.62 -21.12 14.01
C THR A 303 12.30 -20.38 13.86
N VAL A 304 11.85 -20.16 12.60
CA VAL A 304 10.55 -19.54 12.32
C VAL A 304 9.39 -20.41 12.84
N LEU A 305 9.48 -21.73 12.62
CA LEU A 305 8.49 -22.70 13.11
C LEU A 305 8.40 -22.68 14.64
N ASP A 306 9.53 -22.65 15.34
CA ASP A 306 9.60 -22.67 16.81
C ASP A 306 9.09 -21.36 17.42
N ASN A 307 9.51 -20.22 16.84
CA ASN A 307 9.18 -18.88 17.35
C ASN A 307 7.75 -18.44 17.01
N ARG A 308 7.11 -19.01 16.00
CA ARG A 308 5.76 -18.64 15.51
C ARG A 308 5.65 -17.18 15.03
N TYR A 309 6.74 -16.58 14.61
CA TYR A 309 6.76 -15.26 13.96
C TYR A 309 7.92 -15.15 12.99
N GLY A 310 7.78 -14.24 12.03
CA GLY A 310 8.78 -13.88 11.04
C GLY A 310 8.26 -12.85 10.06
N ASP A 311 9.12 -12.34 9.18
CA ASP A 311 8.73 -11.44 8.12
C ASP A 311 8.53 -12.17 6.76
N CYS A 312 8.44 -11.41 5.64
CA CYS A 312 8.13 -11.99 4.33
C CYS A 312 9.09 -13.10 3.91
N LYS A 313 10.40 -12.91 4.08
CA LYS A 313 11.40 -13.92 3.72
C LYS A 313 11.38 -15.14 4.65
N ASP A 314 11.04 -14.94 5.91
CA ASP A 314 10.90 -16.00 6.91
C ASP A 314 9.66 -16.88 6.60
N HIS A 315 8.54 -16.24 6.26
CA HIS A 315 7.34 -16.94 5.78
C HIS A 315 7.64 -17.78 4.55
N VAL A 316 8.36 -17.20 3.57
CA VAL A 316 8.75 -17.91 2.35
C VAL A 316 9.70 -19.08 2.67
N ALA A 317 10.72 -18.88 3.52
CA ALA A 317 11.67 -19.93 3.89
C ALA A 317 10.97 -21.13 4.56
N LEU A 318 10.03 -20.88 5.49
CA LEU A 318 9.26 -21.94 6.12
C LEU A 318 8.31 -22.61 5.13
N LEU A 319 7.61 -21.85 4.30
CA LEU A 319 6.69 -22.39 3.30
C LEU A 319 7.45 -23.25 2.27
N GLU A 320 8.60 -22.82 1.78
CA GLU A 320 9.43 -23.61 0.88
C GLU A 320 9.92 -24.92 1.52
N ALA A 321 10.29 -24.89 2.82
CA ALA A 321 10.68 -26.09 3.54
C ALA A 321 9.52 -27.09 3.67
N LEU A 322 8.31 -26.62 3.96
CA LEU A 322 7.10 -27.43 4.02
C LEU A 322 6.70 -28.00 2.65
N LEU A 323 6.74 -27.17 1.60
CA LEU A 323 6.48 -27.60 0.22
C LEU A 323 7.50 -28.66 -0.23
N THR A 324 8.78 -28.45 0.04
CA THR A 324 9.85 -29.40 -0.27
C THR A 324 9.64 -30.73 0.46
N ALA A 325 9.25 -30.70 1.74
CA ALA A 325 8.91 -31.88 2.54
C ALA A 325 7.71 -32.66 1.95
N ALA A 326 6.78 -31.96 1.31
CA ALA A 326 5.64 -32.53 0.60
C ALA A 326 5.94 -32.93 -0.85
N GLY A 327 7.20 -32.83 -1.31
CA GLY A 327 7.63 -33.16 -2.67
C GLY A 327 7.23 -32.12 -3.73
N ILE A 328 6.93 -30.88 -3.32
CA ILE A 328 6.51 -29.77 -4.19
C ILE A 328 7.67 -28.79 -4.36
N LYS A 329 8.13 -28.59 -5.60
CA LYS A 329 9.16 -27.60 -5.91
C LYS A 329 8.57 -26.19 -5.89
N SER A 330 9.28 -25.27 -5.25
CA SER A 330 8.94 -23.84 -5.20
C SER A 330 10.19 -22.98 -5.35
N THR A 331 10.00 -21.69 -5.50
CA THR A 331 11.07 -20.69 -5.53
C THR A 331 10.57 -19.37 -4.94
N PRO A 332 11.43 -18.62 -4.24
CA PRO A 332 11.12 -17.25 -3.89
C PRO A 332 10.91 -16.40 -5.15
N ALA A 333 9.93 -15.53 -5.11
CA ALA A 333 9.59 -14.55 -6.14
C ALA A 333 9.68 -13.15 -5.54
N LEU A 334 10.75 -12.41 -5.86
CA LEU A 334 10.95 -11.04 -5.39
C LEU A 334 10.00 -10.10 -6.14
N ILE A 335 9.32 -9.25 -5.41
CA ILE A 335 8.22 -8.41 -5.91
C ILE A 335 8.22 -7.04 -5.23
N ASN A 336 7.54 -6.07 -5.83
CA ASN A 336 7.22 -4.82 -5.15
C ASN A 336 5.89 -4.94 -4.38
N LEU A 337 5.93 -4.73 -3.08
CA LEU A 337 4.74 -4.53 -2.25
C LEU A 337 4.43 -3.02 -2.23
N GLY A 338 3.41 -2.61 -2.97
CA GLY A 338 3.06 -1.21 -3.12
C GLY A 338 2.46 -0.93 -4.50
N ASN A 339 2.66 0.27 -5.02
CA ASN A 339 2.10 0.72 -6.29
C ASN A 339 3.16 0.92 -7.40
N ALA A 340 4.39 0.38 -7.26
CA ALA A 340 5.35 0.34 -8.35
C ALA A 340 5.10 -0.88 -9.25
N TYR A 341 4.99 -0.65 -10.55
CA TYR A 341 4.72 -1.65 -11.60
C TYR A 341 5.87 -1.79 -12.59
N VAL A 342 6.83 -0.86 -12.55
CA VAL A 342 8.01 -0.85 -13.42
C VAL A 342 9.27 -0.92 -12.57
N PHE A 343 10.22 -1.78 -12.96
CA PHE A 343 11.53 -1.82 -12.33
C PHE A 343 12.51 -0.93 -13.08
N PRO A 344 13.51 -0.32 -12.40
CA PRO A 344 14.68 0.23 -13.04
C PRO A 344 15.35 -0.80 -13.96
N LYS A 345 16.14 -0.34 -14.91
CA LYS A 345 16.89 -1.23 -15.82
C LYS A 345 18.02 -1.98 -15.12
N VAL A 346 18.46 -1.47 -13.97
CA VAL A 346 19.50 -2.09 -13.12
C VAL A 346 18.89 -2.66 -11.85
N PRO A 347 19.42 -3.78 -11.31
CA PRO A 347 18.91 -4.36 -10.08
C PRO A 347 19.12 -3.41 -8.89
N ALA A 348 18.05 -3.16 -8.15
CA ALA A 348 18.10 -2.44 -6.88
C ALA A 348 17.10 -3.07 -5.89
N LEU A 349 17.55 -3.36 -4.67
CA LEU A 349 16.72 -4.00 -3.64
C LEU A 349 15.54 -3.11 -3.24
N GLY A 350 15.70 -1.79 -3.26
CA GLY A 350 14.67 -0.84 -2.82
C GLY A 350 13.33 -0.94 -3.58
N VAL A 351 13.34 -1.50 -4.81
CA VAL A 351 12.10 -1.75 -5.58
C VAL A 351 11.56 -3.17 -5.43
N LEU A 352 12.38 -4.11 -4.95
CA LEU A 352 12.05 -5.51 -4.68
C LEU A 352 11.90 -5.72 -3.17
N ASN A 353 11.00 -4.96 -2.57
CA ASN A 353 10.84 -4.80 -1.11
C ASN A 353 9.99 -5.90 -0.45
N HIS A 354 9.56 -6.90 -1.21
CA HIS A 354 8.77 -8.04 -0.74
C HIS A 354 9.16 -9.33 -1.46
N VAL A 355 8.85 -10.46 -0.84
CA VAL A 355 9.04 -11.78 -1.43
C VAL A 355 7.85 -12.67 -1.14
N ILE A 356 7.42 -13.40 -2.17
CA ILE A 356 6.35 -14.39 -2.11
C ILE A 356 6.85 -15.73 -2.67
N THR A 357 6.07 -16.80 -2.54
CA THR A 357 6.45 -18.13 -3.03
C THR A 357 5.80 -18.40 -4.37
N TYR A 358 6.56 -18.92 -5.33
CA TYR A 358 6.04 -19.41 -6.62
C TYR A 358 6.20 -20.92 -6.74
N VAL A 359 5.14 -21.61 -7.15
CA VAL A 359 5.08 -23.05 -7.40
C VAL A 359 4.99 -23.29 -8.93
N PRO A 360 6.11 -23.57 -9.62
CA PRO A 360 6.14 -23.63 -11.09
C PRO A 360 5.21 -24.66 -11.72
N SER A 361 5.08 -25.84 -11.09
CA SER A 361 4.24 -26.93 -11.61
C SER A 361 2.74 -26.60 -11.62
N LEU A 362 2.32 -25.57 -10.91
CA LEU A 362 0.93 -25.14 -10.77
C LEU A 362 0.69 -23.75 -11.36
N ASP A 363 1.74 -23.06 -11.82
CA ASP A 363 1.73 -21.63 -12.14
C ASP A 363 1.03 -20.81 -11.04
N LEU A 364 1.42 -21.08 -9.77
CA LEU A 364 0.73 -20.57 -8.59
C LEU A 364 1.65 -19.70 -7.74
N TYR A 365 1.22 -18.47 -7.50
CA TYR A 365 1.84 -17.56 -6.53
C TYR A 365 1.11 -17.64 -5.19
N LEU A 366 1.86 -17.68 -4.10
CA LEU A 366 1.36 -17.79 -2.73
C LEU A 366 2.00 -16.69 -1.88
N ASP A 367 1.19 -15.87 -1.23
CA ASP A 367 1.64 -14.89 -0.25
C ASP A 367 1.04 -15.22 1.12
N SER A 368 1.84 -15.82 1.98
CA SER A 368 1.43 -16.21 3.33
C SER A 368 1.65 -15.12 4.38
N THR A 369 2.03 -13.91 3.96
CA THR A 369 2.33 -12.80 4.88
C THR A 369 1.10 -11.99 5.25
N ASP A 370 0.08 -11.94 4.38
CA ASP A 370 -1.16 -11.24 4.65
C ASP A 370 -2.17 -12.17 5.36
N PRO A 371 -2.45 -11.94 6.65
CA PRO A 371 -3.36 -12.80 7.40
C PRO A 371 -4.82 -12.73 6.92
N SER A 372 -5.16 -11.71 6.13
CA SER A 372 -6.52 -11.47 5.64
C SER A 372 -6.85 -12.18 4.33
N ILE A 373 -5.87 -12.76 3.63
CA ILE A 373 -6.06 -13.35 2.30
C ILE A 373 -5.72 -14.85 2.34
N ALA A 374 -6.70 -15.71 2.07
CA ALA A 374 -6.48 -17.15 1.99
C ALA A 374 -5.65 -17.55 0.76
N ALA A 375 -4.95 -18.66 0.85
CA ALA A 375 -4.17 -19.21 -0.26
C ALA A 375 -5.05 -19.48 -1.49
N GLY A 376 -4.56 -19.10 -2.66
CA GLY A 376 -5.31 -19.12 -3.93
C GLY A 376 -5.76 -17.73 -4.37
N TYR A 377 -5.78 -16.76 -3.46
CA TYR A 377 -5.86 -15.33 -3.74
C TYR A 377 -4.56 -14.63 -3.40
N LEU A 378 -4.37 -13.42 -3.90
CA LEU A 378 -3.23 -12.57 -3.60
C LEU A 378 -3.71 -11.21 -3.07
N PRO A 379 -2.94 -10.56 -2.17
CA PRO A 379 -3.17 -9.17 -1.80
C PRO A 379 -3.18 -8.24 -3.02
N LEU A 380 -4.03 -7.22 -3.01
CA LEU A 380 -4.15 -6.28 -4.15
C LEU A 380 -2.81 -5.61 -4.50
N ALA A 381 -1.98 -5.35 -3.50
CA ALA A 381 -0.67 -4.72 -3.67
C ALA A 381 0.34 -5.55 -4.47
N VAL A 382 0.10 -6.84 -4.67
CA VAL A 382 0.97 -7.73 -5.46
C VAL A 382 0.31 -8.26 -6.74
N LEU A 383 -0.88 -7.74 -7.12
CA LEU A 383 -1.54 -8.12 -8.37
C LEU A 383 -0.91 -7.47 -9.59
N ASN A 384 -0.86 -8.23 -10.69
CA ASN A 384 -0.32 -7.81 -11.99
C ASN A 384 1.11 -7.26 -11.91
N LYS A 385 1.89 -7.73 -10.95
CA LYS A 385 3.27 -7.30 -10.72
C LYS A 385 4.26 -8.18 -11.47
N ARG A 386 5.27 -7.53 -12.02
CA ARG A 386 6.47 -8.22 -12.45
C ARG A 386 7.19 -8.79 -11.23
N VAL A 387 7.65 -10.03 -11.29
CA VAL A 387 8.38 -10.71 -10.21
C VAL A 387 9.70 -11.26 -10.72
N LEU A 388 10.71 -11.28 -9.88
CA LEU A 388 12.00 -11.91 -10.17
C LEU A 388 12.07 -13.28 -9.47
N LEU A 389 12.06 -14.36 -10.25
CA LEU A 389 12.16 -15.73 -9.75
C LEU A 389 13.61 -16.04 -9.37
N THR A 390 13.90 -16.29 -8.10
CA THR A 390 15.29 -16.36 -7.64
C THR A 390 16.02 -17.62 -8.11
N ALA A 391 15.32 -18.73 -8.32
CA ALA A 391 15.95 -19.98 -8.80
C ALA A 391 16.46 -19.89 -10.24
N THR A 392 15.82 -19.11 -11.11
CA THR A 392 16.18 -19.01 -12.54
C THR A 392 16.76 -17.65 -12.92
N GLY A 393 16.45 -16.61 -12.16
CA GLY A 393 16.74 -15.22 -12.50
C GLY A 393 15.84 -14.67 -13.62
N GLU A 394 14.79 -15.39 -13.97
CA GLU A 394 13.82 -14.96 -14.97
C GLU A 394 12.70 -14.14 -14.33
N PHE A 395 12.04 -13.36 -15.17
CA PHE A 395 10.87 -12.60 -14.74
C PHE A 395 9.58 -13.38 -15.01
N GLY A 396 8.74 -13.45 -13.98
CA GLY A 396 7.33 -13.84 -14.07
C GLY A 396 6.39 -12.64 -13.91
N ARG A 397 5.11 -12.92 -13.79
CA ARG A 397 4.07 -11.93 -13.51
C ARG A 397 2.96 -12.56 -12.68
N THR A 398 2.55 -11.90 -11.60
CA THR A 398 1.39 -12.31 -10.81
C THR A 398 0.09 -12.06 -11.57
N PRO A 399 -1.00 -12.81 -11.28
CA PRO A 399 -2.30 -12.61 -11.90
C PRO A 399 -2.80 -11.18 -11.78
N ALA A 400 -3.50 -10.70 -12.82
CA ALA A 400 -4.11 -9.38 -12.85
C ALA A 400 -5.57 -9.39 -12.35
N ILE A 401 -6.27 -10.51 -12.56
CA ILE A 401 -7.71 -10.61 -12.31
C ILE A 401 -7.95 -11.63 -11.20
N GLN A 402 -8.77 -11.23 -10.23
CA GLN A 402 -9.31 -12.11 -9.21
C GLN A 402 -10.83 -11.88 -9.11
N LEU A 403 -11.55 -12.93 -8.74
CA LEU A 403 -12.99 -12.80 -8.48
C LEU A 403 -13.23 -11.79 -7.36
N ASN A 404 -14.05 -10.78 -7.65
CA ASN A 404 -14.50 -9.78 -6.70
C ASN A 404 -15.92 -9.36 -7.06
N LYS A 405 -16.89 -9.93 -6.35
CA LYS A 405 -18.30 -9.60 -6.55
C LYS A 405 -18.96 -9.31 -5.22
N VAL A 406 -19.76 -8.25 -5.19
CA VAL A 406 -20.51 -7.83 -4.00
C VAL A 406 -21.97 -7.66 -4.38
N SER A 407 -22.87 -8.16 -3.53
CA SER A 407 -24.29 -7.85 -3.62
C SER A 407 -24.83 -7.40 -2.27
N SER A 408 -25.78 -6.46 -2.29
CA SER A 408 -26.45 -5.91 -1.12
C SER A 408 -27.95 -5.82 -1.38
N ASP A 409 -28.75 -6.26 -0.42
CA ASP A 409 -30.21 -6.07 -0.38
C ASP A 409 -30.56 -5.32 0.91
N LEU A 410 -31.05 -4.09 0.79
CA LEU A 410 -31.29 -3.16 1.89
C LEU A 410 -32.77 -2.75 1.91
N GLN A 411 -33.49 -3.15 2.94
CA GLN A 411 -34.92 -2.92 3.12
C GLN A 411 -35.14 -1.90 4.22
N PHE A 412 -35.85 -0.80 3.92
CA PHE A 412 -36.25 0.21 4.89
C PHE A 412 -37.77 0.23 5.08
N LYS A 413 -38.21 0.23 6.33
CA LYS A 413 -39.59 0.55 6.74
C LYS A 413 -39.56 1.93 7.38
N VAL A 414 -39.94 2.94 6.59
CA VAL A 414 -39.96 4.35 7.02
C VAL A 414 -41.15 4.59 7.96
N LYS A 415 -40.95 5.42 8.96
CA LYS A 415 -41.96 5.82 9.96
C LYS A 415 -42.45 7.24 9.69
N GLY A 416 -43.61 7.60 10.28
CA GLY A 416 -44.18 8.91 10.12
C GLY A 416 -43.33 10.04 10.71
N ASP A 417 -42.43 9.73 11.63
CA ASP A 417 -41.47 10.69 12.20
C ASP A 417 -40.18 10.86 11.34
N GLY A 418 -40.06 10.13 10.23
CA GLY A 418 -38.89 10.17 9.35
C GLY A 418 -37.77 9.24 9.73
N GLY A 419 -37.87 8.52 10.84
CA GLY A 419 -36.99 7.40 11.18
C GLY A 419 -37.32 6.16 10.34
N ALA A 420 -36.50 5.12 10.42
CA ALA A 420 -36.77 3.85 9.74
C ALA A 420 -36.16 2.67 10.49
N ASP A 421 -36.86 1.53 10.46
CA ASP A 421 -36.25 0.25 10.72
C ASP A 421 -35.69 -0.30 9.41
N PHE A 422 -34.56 -1.03 9.46
CA PHE A 422 -33.94 -1.56 8.25
C PHE A 422 -33.30 -2.92 8.48
N THR A 423 -33.25 -3.70 7.40
CA THR A 423 -32.46 -4.93 7.29
C THR A 423 -31.59 -4.85 6.04
N ASN A 424 -30.31 -5.17 6.16
CA ASN A 424 -29.38 -5.28 5.05
C ASN A 424 -28.76 -6.67 5.02
N VAL A 425 -28.87 -7.36 3.89
CA VAL A 425 -28.15 -8.61 3.62
C VAL A 425 -27.08 -8.35 2.57
N ALA A 426 -25.83 -8.53 2.93
CA ALA A 426 -24.72 -8.38 2.02
C ALA A 426 -24.02 -9.73 1.76
N THR A 427 -23.71 -10.01 0.49
CA THR A 427 -22.95 -11.19 0.07
C THR A 427 -21.69 -10.73 -0.66
N VAL A 428 -20.54 -11.23 -0.21
CA VAL A 428 -19.23 -10.91 -0.77
C VAL A 428 -18.57 -12.20 -1.26
N GLN A 429 -18.07 -12.19 -2.48
CA GLN A 429 -17.44 -13.33 -3.14
C GLN A 429 -16.00 -13.04 -3.52
N GLY A 430 -15.19 -14.10 -3.66
CA GLY A 430 -13.82 -14.01 -4.09
C GLY A 430 -12.88 -13.46 -2.99
N TRP A 431 -11.80 -12.80 -3.37
CA TRP A 431 -10.78 -12.34 -2.43
C TRP A 431 -11.33 -11.41 -1.34
N ALA A 432 -12.29 -10.56 -1.67
CA ALA A 432 -12.91 -9.64 -0.70
C ALA A 432 -13.68 -10.39 0.41
N SER A 433 -14.15 -11.61 0.15
CA SER A 433 -14.79 -12.45 1.18
C SER A 433 -13.80 -12.85 2.28
N GLU A 434 -12.54 -13.08 1.93
CA GLU A 434 -11.47 -13.41 2.87
C GLU A 434 -11.13 -12.22 3.78
N VAL A 435 -10.98 -11.03 3.17
CA VAL A 435 -10.76 -9.78 3.93
C VAL A 435 -11.91 -9.54 4.92
N SER A 436 -13.14 -9.75 4.48
CA SER A 436 -14.33 -9.56 5.33
C SER A 436 -14.35 -10.55 6.50
N ARG A 437 -14.05 -11.83 6.26
CA ARG A 437 -13.95 -12.85 7.32
C ARG A 437 -12.87 -12.51 8.35
N TYR A 438 -11.69 -12.16 7.87
CA TYR A 438 -10.59 -11.79 8.76
C TYR A 438 -10.93 -10.55 9.59
N GLY A 439 -11.51 -9.53 8.95
CA GLY A 439 -11.93 -8.32 9.63
C GLY A 439 -12.89 -8.58 10.79
N VAL A 440 -13.90 -9.41 10.57
CA VAL A 440 -14.84 -9.79 11.65
C VAL A 440 -14.16 -10.65 12.73
N LYS A 441 -13.30 -11.60 12.33
CA LYS A 441 -12.54 -12.45 13.26
C LYS A 441 -11.61 -11.64 14.17
N SER A 442 -11.01 -10.57 13.64
CA SER A 442 -10.07 -9.70 14.36
C SER A 442 -10.75 -8.60 15.18
N MET A 443 -12.07 -8.39 14.99
CA MET A 443 -12.82 -7.34 15.66
C MET A 443 -13.05 -7.70 17.14
N LYS A 444 -12.83 -6.73 18.01
CA LYS A 444 -13.16 -6.87 19.44
C LYS A 444 -14.68 -6.89 19.63
N PRO A 445 -15.22 -7.66 20.59
CA PRO A 445 -16.67 -7.70 20.85
C PRO A 445 -17.31 -6.32 21.00
N ALA A 446 -16.76 -5.44 21.84
CA ALA A 446 -17.26 -4.08 22.05
C ALA A 446 -17.28 -3.22 20.76
N ASP A 447 -16.37 -3.48 19.84
CA ASP A 447 -16.32 -2.77 18.56
C ASP A 447 -17.37 -3.31 17.59
N ARG A 448 -17.68 -4.60 17.67
CA ARG A 448 -18.74 -5.24 16.90
C ARG A 448 -20.12 -4.73 17.30
N ASP A 449 -20.34 -4.52 18.60
CA ASP A 449 -21.60 -3.98 19.13
C ASP A 449 -21.87 -2.54 18.66
N LEU A 450 -20.80 -1.76 18.42
CA LEU A 450 -20.88 -0.38 17.95
C LEU A 450 -20.76 -0.22 16.42
N LEU A 451 -20.63 -1.34 15.69
CA LEU A 451 -20.33 -1.32 14.26
C LEU A 451 -21.42 -0.61 13.47
N VAL A 452 -22.68 -0.92 13.73
CA VAL A 452 -23.82 -0.36 12.99
C VAL A 452 -23.94 1.15 13.25
N GLU A 453 -23.78 1.60 14.51
CA GLU A 453 -23.76 3.03 14.86
C GLU A 453 -22.66 3.80 14.12
N LYS A 454 -21.44 3.22 14.07
CA LYS A 454 -20.31 3.84 13.36
C LYS A 454 -20.53 3.91 11.85
N VAL A 455 -21.12 2.87 11.26
CA VAL A 455 -21.45 2.84 9.84
C VAL A 455 -22.52 3.87 9.52
N LEU A 456 -23.60 3.92 10.26
CA LEU A 456 -24.66 4.94 10.10
C LEU A 456 -24.09 6.36 10.25
N GLY A 457 -23.23 6.59 11.25
CA GLY A 457 -22.56 7.87 11.47
C GLY A 457 -21.70 8.33 10.29
N ALA A 458 -21.07 7.39 9.56
CA ALA A 458 -20.29 7.69 8.35
C ALA A 458 -21.17 8.23 7.19
N TYR A 459 -22.46 7.89 7.19
CA TYR A 459 -23.46 8.42 6.25
C TYR A 459 -24.26 9.61 6.82
N GLY A 460 -23.81 10.18 7.94
CA GLY A 460 -24.51 11.29 8.59
C GLY A 460 -25.83 10.89 9.28
N GLN A 461 -26.07 9.60 9.48
CA GLN A 461 -27.25 9.04 10.13
C GLN A 461 -26.97 8.71 11.59
N ARG A 462 -27.97 8.83 12.43
CA ARG A 462 -27.96 8.35 13.82
C ARG A 462 -28.85 7.12 13.95
N GLY A 463 -28.39 6.14 14.70
CA GLY A 463 -29.14 4.92 14.88
C GLY A 463 -28.30 3.82 15.54
N SER A 464 -28.88 2.64 15.61
CA SER A 464 -28.26 1.45 16.20
C SER A 464 -28.74 0.19 15.52
N GLY A 465 -28.07 -0.94 15.76
CA GLY A 465 -28.49 -2.22 15.21
C GLY A 465 -27.54 -3.34 15.60
N THR A 466 -27.84 -4.52 15.10
CA THR A 466 -27.06 -5.74 15.27
C THR A 466 -26.39 -6.14 13.96
N PHE A 467 -25.21 -6.71 14.07
CA PHE A 467 -24.45 -7.25 12.93
C PHE A 467 -24.19 -8.74 13.15
N GLU A 468 -24.61 -9.55 12.20
CA GLU A 468 -24.44 -11.00 12.25
C GLU A 468 -23.75 -11.50 10.97
N VAL A 469 -22.91 -12.52 11.12
CA VAL A 469 -22.30 -13.25 10.00
C VAL A 469 -22.93 -14.61 9.91
N ARG A 470 -23.43 -14.96 8.72
CA ARG A 470 -24.00 -16.28 8.46
C ARG A 470 -22.87 -17.29 8.19
N PRO A 471 -23.08 -18.59 8.48
CA PRO A 471 -22.16 -19.64 8.06
C PRO A 471 -21.87 -19.56 6.56
N SER A 472 -20.60 -19.76 6.16
CA SER A 472 -20.23 -19.79 4.75
C SER A 472 -20.98 -20.89 4.01
N ASN A 473 -21.43 -20.60 2.79
CA ASN A 473 -21.99 -21.59 1.88
C ASN A 473 -20.87 -22.46 1.24
N ALA A 474 -21.27 -23.44 0.41
CA ALA A 474 -20.33 -24.32 -0.29
C ALA A 474 -19.36 -23.59 -1.23
N ASN A 475 -19.67 -22.34 -1.64
CA ASN A 475 -18.83 -21.51 -2.49
C ASN A 475 -17.83 -20.65 -1.70
N GLY A 476 -17.87 -20.70 -0.37
CA GLY A 476 -17.02 -19.88 0.49
C GLY A 476 -17.42 -18.40 0.55
N ASP A 477 -18.64 -18.02 0.16
CA ASP A 477 -19.11 -16.64 0.21
C ASP A 477 -19.15 -16.13 1.65
N PHE A 478 -18.86 -14.84 1.84
CA PHE A 478 -19.10 -14.15 3.10
C PHE A 478 -20.48 -13.51 3.06
N VAL A 479 -21.36 -13.92 3.96
CA VAL A 479 -22.72 -13.37 4.05
C VAL A 479 -22.91 -12.74 5.42
N SER A 480 -23.35 -11.48 5.43
CA SER A 480 -23.67 -10.75 6.65
C SER A 480 -25.08 -10.17 6.63
N THR A 481 -25.67 -10.06 7.80
CA THR A 481 -26.96 -9.40 8.01
C THR A 481 -26.79 -8.29 9.03
N VAL A 482 -27.39 -7.14 8.74
CA VAL A 482 -27.51 -6.00 9.66
C VAL A 482 -28.98 -5.73 9.84
N ASP A 483 -29.48 -5.81 11.07
CA ASP A 483 -30.81 -5.34 11.45
C ASP A 483 -30.67 -4.13 12.35
N GLY A 484 -31.40 -3.06 12.04
CA GLY A 484 -31.21 -1.83 12.78
C GLY A 484 -32.32 -0.81 12.60
N ARG A 485 -32.09 0.33 13.21
CA ARG A 485 -32.95 1.50 13.09
C ARG A 485 -32.11 2.76 12.87
N THR A 486 -32.64 3.69 12.09
CA THR A 486 -32.12 5.06 11.98
C THR A 486 -33.17 6.05 12.45
N GLU A 487 -32.74 7.14 13.10
CA GLU A 487 -33.63 8.09 13.73
C GLU A 487 -34.18 9.13 12.73
N ASN A 488 -33.44 9.44 11.67
CA ASN A 488 -33.73 10.54 10.74
C ASN A 488 -33.27 10.20 9.30
N LEU A 489 -33.87 9.15 8.71
CA LEU A 489 -33.62 8.81 7.31
C LEU A 489 -34.14 9.91 6.37
N VAL A 490 -35.26 10.53 6.72
CA VAL A 490 -35.90 11.60 5.96
C VAL A 490 -36.50 12.64 6.89
N ASN A 491 -36.37 13.94 6.55
CA ASN A 491 -36.89 15.05 7.37
C ASN A 491 -38.34 15.39 6.97
N LEU A 492 -39.31 14.67 7.52
CA LEU A 492 -40.73 14.96 7.31
C LEU A 492 -41.17 16.20 8.12
N PRO A 493 -42.27 16.93 7.70
CA PRO A 493 -43.28 16.51 6.73
C PRO A 493 -42.94 16.74 5.25
N GLY A 494 -42.04 17.63 4.89
CA GLY A 494 -41.72 17.90 3.48
C GLY A 494 -42.61 18.90 2.77
N PRO A 495 -42.59 18.96 1.37
CA PRO A 495 -41.89 18.02 0.48
C PRO A 495 -40.38 18.04 0.67
N VAL A 496 -39.77 16.86 0.72
CA VAL A 496 -38.34 16.73 0.97
C VAL A 496 -37.72 15.66 0.07
N GLY A 497 -36.48 15.92 -0.36
CA GLY A 497 -35.67 14.97 -1.09
C GLY A 497 -34.85 14.11 -0.13
N MET A 498 -34.84 12.80 -0.33
CA MET A 498 -33.94 11.87 0.34
C MET A 498 -33.03 11.17 -0.67
N VAL A 499 -31.75 11.05 -0.35
CA VAL A 499 -30.82 10.28 -1.17
C VAL A 499 -31.15 8.79 -1.04
N ALA A 500 -31.16 8.11 -2.17
CA ALA A 500 -31.43 6.69 -2.23
C ALA A 500 -30.21 5.88 -1.75
N LEU A 501 -30.10 5.68 -0.44
CA LEU A 501 -29.06 4.84 0.15
C LEU A 501 -29.27 3.38 -0.28
N SER A 502 -28.26 2.78 -0.91
CA SER A 502 -28.36 1.41 -1.45
C SER A 502 -27.38 0.41 -0.83
N SER A 503 -26.47 0.88 0.02
CA SER A 503 -25.54 0.02 0.75
C SER A 503 -25.08 0.68 2.05
N LEU A 504 -24.88 -0.13 3.08
CA LEU A 504 -24.26 0.30 4.34
C LEU A 504 -22.74 0.04 4.34
N ALA A 505 -22.20 -0.55 3.28
CA ALA A 505 -20.78 -0.95 3.17
C ALA A 505 -20.01 -0.16 2.09
N GLY A 506 -20.48 1.03 1.72
CA GLY A 506 -19.86 1.85 0.67
C GLY A 506 -20.25 1.44 -0.75
N GLY A 507 -20.20 0.17 -1.08
CA GLY A 507 -20.73 -0.40 -2.32
C GLY A 507 -20.35 0.34 -3.61
N ILE A 508 -21.34 0.54 -4.48
CA ILE A 508 -21.19 1.27 -5.77
C ILE A 508 -20.72 2.70 -5.54
N SER A 509 -21.26 3.38 -4.53
CA SER A 509 -20.91 4.79 -4.28
C SER A 509 -19.42 4.95 -3.98
N GLN A 510 -18.83 4.09 -3.16
CA GLN A 510 -17.41 4.13 -2.86
C GLN A 510 -16.56 3.91 -4.12
N ASN A 511 -16.92 2.94 -4.96
CA ASN A 511 -16.21 2.65 -6.20
C ASN A 511 -16.26 3.86 -7.15
N VAL A 512 -17.45 4.43 -7.38
CA VAL A 512 -17.64 5.57 -8.27
C VAL A 512 -16.91 6.81 -7.75
N TYR A 513 -17.05 7.14 -6.45
CA TYR A 513 -16.36 8.31 -5.89
C TYR A 513 -14.84 8.13 -5.84
N SER A 514 -14.31 6.91 -5.74
CA SER A 514 -12.87 6.67 -5.84
C SER A 514 -12.31 7.06 -7.22
N PHE A 515 -13.05 6.80 -8.30
CA PHE A 515 -12.70 7.28 -9.64
C PHE A 515 -12.88 8.81 -9.78
N ALA A 516 -13.90 9.37 -9.13
CA ALA A 516 -14.22 10.80 -9.20
C ALA A 516 -13.33 11.70 -8.31
N MET A 517 -12.38 11.15 -7.54
CA MET A 517 -11.45 11.93 -6.71
C MET A 517 -10.61 12.93 -7.51
N GLU A 518 -10.30 12.61 -8.76
CA GLU A 518 -9.59 13.48 -9.70
C GLU A 518 -10.54 13.94 -10.81
N LYS A 519 -10.48 15.22 -11.14
CA LYS A 519 -11.23 15.78 -12.28
C LYS A 519 -10.58 15.47 -13.62
N GLU A 520 -9.25 15.38 -13.62
CA GLU A 520 -8.39 15.07 -14.74
C GLU A 520 -7.19 14.29 -14.24
N ARG A 521 -6.62 13.45 -15.11
CA ARG A 521 -5.43 12.68 -14.76
C ARG A 521 -4.32 12.90 -15.78
N SER A 522 -3.11 13.03 -15.29
CA SER A 522 -1.87 13.03 -16.04
C SER A 522 -1.01 11.80 -15.73
N GLN A 523 -1.34 11.07 -14.68
CA GLN A 523 -0.58 9.93 -14.18
C GLN A 523 -1.38 8.64 -14.34
N ARG A 524 -0.67 7.53 -14.56
CA ARG A 524 -1.24 6.18 -14.49
C ARG A 524 -1.69 5.92 -13.05
N PHE A 525 -2.77 5.15 -12.89
CA PHE A 525 -3.34 4.91 -11.57
C PHE A 525 -3.87 3.48 -11.43
N VAL A 526 -3.98 3.02 -10.19
CA VAL A 526 -4.50 1.69 -9.87
C VAL A 526 -6.02 1.68 -10.04
N CYS A 527 -6.53 0.75 -10.86
CA CYS A 527 -7.95 0.59 -11.19
C CYS A 527 -8.31 -0.90 -11.19
N ILE A 528 -8.95 -1.37 -10.13
CA ILE A 528 -9.21 -2.80 -9.91
C ILE A 528 -10.61 -3.16 -10.38
N SER A 529 -10.70 -4.26 -11.14
CA SER A 529 -11.98 -4.81 -11.61
C SER A 529 -12.87 -5.20 -10.44
N ASN A 530 -14.16 -4.86 -10.53
CA ASN A 530 -15.18 -5.28 -9.58
C ASN A 530 -16.55 -5.43 -10.24
N ASP A 531 -17.45 -6.14 -9.57
CA ASP A 531 -18.84 -6.34 -9.97
C ASP A 531 -19.72 -6.18 -8.71
N THR A 532 -20.55 -5.13 -8.68
CA THR A 532 -21.35 -4.79 -7.49
C THR A 532 -22.81 -4.58 -7.89
N VAL A 533 -23.69 -5.32 -7.23
CA VAL A 533 -25.14 -5.22 -7.37
C VAL A 533 -25.76 -4.74 -6.07
N GLU A 534 -26.57 -3.72 -6.12
CA GLU A 534 -27.26 -3.18 -4.95
C GLU A 534 -28.75 -3.09 -5.22
N LYS A 535 -29.53 -3.62 -4.28
CA LYS A 535 -30.97 -3.49 -4.24
C LYS A 535 -31.37 -2.80 -2.96
N SER A 536 -32.24 -1.80 -3.07
CA SER A 536 -32.86 -1.18 -1.90
C SER A 536 -34.36 -0.98 -2.09
N ARG A 537 -35.12 -1.10 -0.99
CA ARG A 537 -36.55 -0.88 -0.94
C ARG A 537 -36.88 0.05 0.21
N PHE A 538 -37.60 1.12 -0.07
CA PHE A 538 -38.10 2.09 0.89
C PHE A 538 -39.63 1.97 0.95
N GLU A 539 -40.15 1.40 2.03
CA GLU A 539 -41.57 1.27 2.28
C GLU A 539 -42.02 2.42 3.17
N PHE A 540 -42.92 3.27 2.64
CA PHE A 540 -43.42 4.45 3.36
C PHE A 540 -44.77 4.13 4.02
N PRO A 541 -45.08 4.76 5.17
CA PRO A 541 -46.38 4.61 5.80
C PRO A 541 -47.48 5.35 4.99
N PRO A 542 -48.77 5.02 5.19
CA PRO A 542 -49.88 5.58 4.38
C PRO A 542 -49.98 7.11 4.35
N GLU A 543 -49.51 7.77 5.40
CA GLU A 543 -49.49 9.25 5.53
C GLU A 543 -48.36 9.91 4.74
N VAL A 544 -47.42 9.14 4.18
CA VAL A 544 -46.31 9.67 3.37
C VAL A 544 -46.51 9.30 1.91
N SER A 545 -46.61 10.30 1.06
CA SER A 545 -46.75 10.15 -0.40
C SER A 545 -45.42 10.30 -1.10
N VAL A 546 -45.16 9.43 -2.09
CA VAL A 546 -44.04 9.57 -3.00
C VAL A 546 -44.44 10.48 -4.15
N LEU A 547 -43.82 11.67 -4.24
CA LEU A 547 -44.11 12.67 -5.24
C LEU A 547 -43.32 12.51 -6.53
N ALA A 548 -42.06 12.04 -6.42
CA ALA A 548 -41.20 11.80 -7.58
C ALA A 548 -40.12 10.78 -7.25
N ILE A 549 -39.72 10.01 -8.25
CA ILE A 549 -38.56 9.12 -8.23
C ILE A 549 -37.56 9.49 -9.33
N PRO A 550 -36.29 9.17 -9.19
CA PRO A 550 -35.28 9.44 -10.20
C PRO A 550 -35.56 8.68 -11.53
N LYS A 551 -34.98 9.19 -12.62
CA LYS A 551 -35.05 8.52 -13.93
C LYS A 551 -34.08 7.36 -13.97
N GLN A 552 -34.43 6.33 -14.74
CA GLN A 552 -33.53 5.22 -15.03
C GLN A 552 -32.26 5.69 -15.74
N VAL A 553 -31.12 5.07 -15.39
CA VAL A 553 -29.82 5.31 -16.01
C VAL A 553 -29.28 4.00 -16.56
N ARG A 554 -28.76 4.03 -17.78
CA ARG A 554 -28.02 2.91 -18.37
C ARG A 554 -26.82 3.46 -19.12
N LEU A 555 -25.64 3.00 -18.74
CA LEU A 555 -24.37 3.39 -19.33
C LEU A 555 -23.62 2.12 -19.72
N GLN A 556 -22.97 2.14 -20.86
CA GLN A 556 -22.09 1.08 -21.29
C GLN A 556 -20.93 1.68 -22.07
N ASP A 557 -19.74 1.41 -21.60
CA ASP A 557 -18.48 1.78 -22.22
C ASP A 557 -17.59 0.54 -22.25
N ALA A 558 -16.42 0.61 -22.89
CA ALA A 558 -15.49 -0.51 -23.04
C ALA A 558 -15.14 -1.22 -21.73
N ASN A 559 -15.07 -0.48 -20.61
CA ASN A 559 -14.64 -0.99 -19.31
C ASN A 559 -15.69 -0.84 -18.19
N VAL A 560 -16.77 -0.07 -18.44
CA VAL A 560 -17.78 0.29 -17.43
C VAL A 560 -19.16 -0.11 -17.93
N GLU A 561 -19.84 -0.92 -17.13
CA GLU A 561 -21.26 -1.18 -17.27
C GLU A 561 -21.96 -0.62 -16.03
N TYR A 562 -22.97 0.21 -16.23
CA TYR A 562 -23.76 0.76 -15.13
C TYR A 562 -25.24 0.82 -15.47
N SER A 563 -26.07 0.37 -14.55
CA SER A 563 -27.51 0.58 -14.63
C SER A 563 -28.09 0.96 -13.27
N ALA A 564 -29.06 1.86 -13.29
CA ALA A 564 -29.89 2.21 -12.14
C ALA A 564 -31.36 2.19 -12.58
N GLN A 565 -32.16 1.38 -11.92
CA GLN A 565 -33.59 1.25 -12.17
C GLN A 565 -34.35 1.71 -10.92
N TYR A 566 -35.41 2.46 -11.12
CA TYR A 566 -36.27 3.00 -10.08
C TYR A 566 -37.71 2.64 -10.41
N ALA A 567 -38.40 2.06 -9.47
CA ALA A 567 -39.81 1.70 -9.59
C ALA A 567 -40.59 2.08 -8.35
N GLN A 568 -41.78 2.64 -8.54
CA GLN A 568 -42.74 2.83 -7.44
C GLN A 568 -43.73 1.67 -7.45
N GLU A 569 -43.83 0.97 -6.34
CA GLU A 569 -44.73 -0.16 -6.10
C GLU A 569 -45.67 0.18 -4.95
N GLY A 570 -46.83 0.76 -5.31
CA GLY A 570 -47.74 1.28 -4.30
C GLY A 570 -47.09 2.42 -3.50
N ASN A 571 -46.93 2.24 -2.19
CA ASN A 571 -46.26 3.21 -1.31
C ASN A 571 -44.79 2.84 -1.02
N ALA A 572 -44.19 2.02 -1.85
CA ALA A 572 -42.77 1.69 -1.77
C ALA A 572 -42.01 2.14 -3.02
N VAL A 573 -40.74 2.47 -2.85
CA VAL A 573 -39.79 2.72 -3.95
C VAL A 573 -38.73 1.64 -3.93
N VAL A 574 -38.54 0.95 -5.04
CA VAL A 574 -37.53 -0.08 -5.26
C VAL A 574 -36.46 0.49 -6.19
N ILE A 575 -35.20 0.27 -5.82
CA ILE A 575 -34.04 0.71 -6.58
C ILE A 575 -33.13 -0.48 -6.79
N GLU A 576 -32.71 -0.70 -8.01
CA GLU A 576 -31.70 -1.69 -8.38
C GLU A 576 -30.56 -1.00 -9.10
N ARG A 577 -29.34 -1.11 -8.58
CA ARG A 577 -28.12 -0.61 -9.22
C ARG A 577 -27.16 -1.74 -9.50
N HIS A 578 -26.54 -1.71 -10.67
CA HIS A 578 -25.46 -2.61 -11.02
C HIS A 578 -24.29 -1.80 -11.57
N PHE A 579 -23.13 -1.99 -11.01
CA PHE A 579 -21.87 -1.42 -11.47
C PHE A 579 -20.88 -2.53 -11.71
N LYS A 580 -20.34 -2.59 -12.92
CA LYS A 580 -19.26 -3.49 -13.28
C LYS A 580 -18.16 -2.73 -13.96
N PHE A 581 -16.96 -2.82 -13.38
CA PHE A 581 -15.73 -2.35 -13.97
C PHE A 581 -14.87 -3.56 -14.29
N SER A 582 -14.47 -3.72 -15.57
CA SER A 582 -13.74 -4.90 -16.02
C SER A 582 -12.58 -4.52 -16.93
N ARG A 583 -11.36 -4.84 -16.49
CA ARG A 583 -10.14 -4.65 -17.28
C ARG A 583 -9.20 -5.85 -17.13
N PRO A 584 -8.41 -6.16 -18.17
CA PRO A 584 -7.37 -7.20 -18.09
C PRO A 584 -6.15 -6.76 -17.27
N ASP A 585 -5.99 -5.46 -16.98
CA ASP A 585 -4.87 -4.85 -16.24
C ASP A 585 -5.41 -4.14 -14.99
N VAL A 586 -4.60 -4.06 -13.94
CA VAL A 586 -4.92 -3.31 -12.71
C VAL A 586 -4.42 -1.87 -12.74
N VAL A 587 -3.83 -1.43 -13.84
CA VAL A 587 -3.33 -0.05 -14.03
C VAL A 587 -4.01 0.58 -15.23
N CYS A 588 -4.69 1.69 -14.99
CA CYS A 588 -5.30 2.53 -16.01
C CYS A 588 -4.36 3.67 -16.43
N SER A 589 -4.47 4.09 -17.69
CA SER A 589 -3.80 5.28 -18.21
C SER A 589 -4.66 6.54 -18.03
N PRO A 590 -4.09 7.76 -18.21
CA PRO A 590 -4.86 8.99 -18.32
C PRO A 590 -5.91 8.96 -19.43
N GLU A 591 -5.61 8.31 -20.56
CA GLU A 591 -6.52 8.14 -21.70
C GLU A 591 -7.70 7.23 -21.33
N ASP A 592 -7.44 6.14 -20.59
CA ASP A 592 -8.51 5.29 -20.05
C ASP A 592 -9.45 6.09 -19.14
N PHE A 593 -8.88 6.95 -18.27
CA PHE A 593 -9.69 7.81 -17.40
C PHE A 593 -10.51 8.82 -18.21
N ALA A 594 -9.92 9.48 -19.21
CA ALA A 594 -10.62 10.43 -20.06
C ALA A 594 -11.79 9.77 -20.82
N ALA A 595 -11.63 8.54 -21.27
CA ALA A 595 -12.71 7.77 -21.90
C ALA A 595 -13.85 7.45 -20.92
N MET A 596 -13.53 7.07 -19.67
CA MET A 596 -14.52 6.74 -18.64
C MET A 596 -15.18 7.96 -17.99
N LYS A 597 -14.56 9.14 -18.05
CA LYS A 597 -15.01 10.35 -17.32
C LYS A 597 -16.50 10.69 -17.53
N PRO A 598 -17.06 10.69 -18.74
CA PRO A 598 -18.50 10.95 -18.94
C PRO A 598 -19.39 9.96 -18.18
N ALA A 599 -19.02 8.67 -18.15
CA ALA A 599 -19.74 7.65 -17.41
C ALA A 599 -19.62 7.87 -15.89
N ILE A 600 -18.42 8.18 -15.39
CA ILE A 600 -18.17 8.50 -13.96
C ILE A 600 -19.05 9.68 -13.53
N GLU A 601 -19.08 10.77 -14.29
CA GLU A 601 -19.90 11.95 -13.99
C GLU A 601 -21.42 11.64 -14.01
N ALA A 602 -21.85 10.79 -14.93
CA ALA A 602 -23.24 10.38 -15.00
C ALA A 602 -23.64 9.49 -13.80
N MET A 603 -22.73 8.58 -13.38
CA MET A 603 -22.93 7.77 -12.18
C MET A 603 -22.97 8.63 -10.91
N VAL A 604 -22.08 9.62 -10.78
CA VAL A 604 -22.10 10.57 -9.65
C VAL A 604 -23.43 11.31 -9.57
N ARG A 605 -23.96 11.80 -10.72
CA ARG A 605 -25.28 12.44 -10.76
C ARG A 605 -26.41 11.51 -10.34
N ASP A 606 -26.36 10.24 -10.74
CA ASP A 606 -27.36 9.25 -10.32
C ASP A 606 -27.28 8.95 -8.81
N LEU A 607 -26.08 8.79 -8.27
CA LEU A 607 -25.89 8.54 -6.83
C LEU A 607 -26.34 9.72 -5.96
N GLN A 608 -26.39 10.94 -6.51
CA GLN A 608 -26.90 12.15 -5.85
C GLN A 608 -28.40 12.39 -6.10
N SER A 609 -29.04 11.57 -6.92
CA SER A 609 -30.46 11.71 -7.22
C SER A 609 -31.32 11.42 -5.99
N GLN A 610 -32.50 12.04 -5.92
CA GLN A 610 -33.35 12.04 -4.73
C GLN A 610 -34.74 11.47 -5.04
N ILE A 611 -35.28 10.72 -4.11
CA ILE A 611 -36.72 10.42 -4.01
C ILE A 611 -37.36 11.59 -3.30
N ILE A 612 -38.44 12.13 -3.86
CA ILE A 612 -39.20 13.25 -3.24
C ILE A 612 -40.43 12.69 -2.55
N VAL A 613 -40.54 12.95 -1.26
CA VAL A 613 -41.65 12.50 -0.42
C VAL A 613 -42.26 13.64 0.38
N GLN A 614 -43.50 13.46 0.81
CA GLN A 614 -44.23 14.39 1.61
C GLN A 614 -45.17 13.65 2.57
N ALA A 615 -45.18 14.05 3.84
CA ALA A 615 -46.22 13.63 4.77
C ALA A 615 -47.45 14.53 4.62
N SER A 616 -48.65 13.96 4.76
CA SER A 616 -49.93 14.65 4.72
C SER A 616 -50.22 15.36 6.03
#